data_ff2525414482bd9d4425623425758faf
#
_entry.id   ff2525414482bd9d4425623425758faf
#
_cell.length_a   1.000
_cell.length_b   1.000
_cell.length_c   1.000
_cell.angle_alpha   90.00
_cell.angle_beta   90.00
_cell.angle_gamma   90.00
#
_symmetry.space_group_name_H-M   'P 1'
#
loop_
_entity.id
_entity.type
_entity.pdbx_description
1 polymer ?
#
loop_
_entity_poly.entity_id
_entity_poly.type
_entity_poly.pdbx_seq_one_letter_code
_entity_poly.pdbx_strand_id
1 'polypeptide(L)'
;PSVTAETAETAEPVDPVKLVEALGSEYLGLPDSDKVYIYRNLNEQREINGERLYGVSCYDEGDSLDFICNIWVNSDGSRAYRQYGEDYRLLPESQAYSGFDPETQLPADIFAEANALYAAVYGELPYDQGSGALPSERGNYYRVTGQLDTKGKLNAALERFFTGDILDTLSEGSDNVIADEEGALYVLEHSGGNISYLGTEYTLTSLTDDAAVFTGTSRFEYEAGSITEKKITCRAVKTSTGWRF
;
A
#
# COMPACT_ATOMS: atom_id res chain seq x y z
N PRO A 1 55.48 16.52 7.60
CA PRO A 1 54.04 16.44 7.72
C PRO A 1 53.59 15.09 7.18
N SER A 2 53.24 14.20 8.12
CA SER A 2 52.67 12.88 7.82
C SER A 2 51.18 13.05 7.53
N VAL A 3 50.80 12.69 6.33
CA VAL A 3 49.37 12.57 5.96
C VAL A 3 48.93 11.19 6.46
N THR A 4 48.14 11.19 7.53
CA THR A 4 47.43 10.01 7.99
C THR A 4 46.35 9.71 6.94
N ALA A 5 46.46 8.58 6.25
CA ALA A 5 45.40 8.04 5.41
C ALA A 5 44.27 7.59 6.33
N GLU A 6 43.12 8.28 6.23
CA GLU A 6 41.87 7.87 6.82
C GLU A 6 41.42 6.59 6.12
N THR A 7 41.48 5.48 6.83
CA THR A 7 40.93 4.20 6.36
C THR A 7 39.44 4.35 6.23
N ALA A 8 38.92 4.40 5.01
CA ALA A 8 37.49 4.29 4.73
C ALA A 8 36.99 2.95 5.32
N GLU A 9 36.17 3.04 6.33
CA GLU A 9 35.46 1.92 6.92
C GLU A 9 34.59 1.32 5.80
N THR A 10 34.95 0.16 5.30
CA THR A 10 34.17 -0.57 4.32
C THR A 10 32.92 -1.05 5.04
N ALA A 11 31.78 -0.38 4.79
CA ALA A 11 30.47 -0.82 5.26
C ALA A 11 30.27 -2.29 4.85
N GLU A 12 29.82 -3.11 5.79
CA GLU A 12 29.50 -4.51 5.49
C GLU A 12 28.46 -4.58 4.36
N PRO A 13 28.60 -5.54 3.43
CA PRO A 13 27.63 -5.67 2.35
C PRO A 13 26.24 -5.99 2.91
N VAL A 14 25.24 -5.25 2.47
CA VAL A 14 23.84 -5.45 2.85
C VAL A 14 23.40 -6.84 2.38
N ASP A 15 22.87 -7.66 3.30
CA ASP A 15 22.22 -8.93 3.01
C ASP A 15 20.69 -8.74 3.01
N PRO A 16 20.05 -8.48 1.86
CA PRO A 16 18.64 -8.14 1.82
C PRO A 16 17.75 -9.33 2.19
N VAL A 17 18.22 -10.57 2.02
CA VAL A 17 17.45 -11.77 2.40
C VAL A 17 17.26 -11.80 3.90
N LYS A 18 18.35 -11.61 4.68
CA LYS A 18 18.24 -11.56 6.14
C LYS A 18 17.37 -10.42 6.64
N LEU A 19 17.40 -9.26 5.97
CA LEU A 19 16.55 -8.14 6.33
C LEU A 19 15.08 -8.49 6.13
N VAL A 20 14.72 -9.11 5.00
CA VAL A 20 13.34 -9.53 4.70
C VAL A 20 12.89 -10.67 5.64
N GLU A 21 13.74 -11.67 5.90
CA GLU A 21 13.45 -12.73 6.87
C GLU A 21 13.16 -12.19 8.27
N ALA A 22 13.92 -11.19 8.70
CA ALA A 22 13.75 -10.56 10.02
C ALA A 22 12.42 -9.79 10.17
N LEU A 23 11.78 -9.36 9.07
CA LEU A 23 10.48 -8.70 9.10
C LEU A 23 9.34 -9.68 9.43
N GLY A 24 9.48 -10.94 9.03
CA GLY A 24 8.48 -11.99 9.26
C GLY A 24 7.30 -11.98 8.31
N SER A 25 6.64 -13.14 8.18
CA SER A 25 5.55 -13.38 7.20
C SER A 25 4.34 -12.45 7.41
N GLU A 26 3.98 -12.18 8.65
CA GLU A 26 2.87 -11.29 8.99
C GLU A 26 3.15 -9.84 8.53
N TYR A 27 4.35 -9.33 8.80
CA TYR A 27 4.77 -8.00 8.32
C TYR A 27 4.75 -7.91 6.80
N LEU A 28 5.18 -8.97 6.13
CA LEU A 28 5.24 -9.04 4.67
C LEU A 28 3.86 -9.27 4.01
N GLY A 29 2.80 -9.45 4.81
CA GLY A 29 1.46 -9.74 4.30
C GLY A 29 1.37 -11.06 3.55
N LEU A 30 2.16 -12.07 3.96
CA LEU A 30 2.15 -13.39 3.32
C LEU A 30 0.91 -14.20 3.77
N PRO A 31 0.35 -15.05 2.87
CA PRO A 31 -0.99 -15.62 3.07
C PRO A 31 -1.19 -16.47 4.32
N ASP A 32 -0.11 -17.08 4.85
CA ASP A 32 -0.19 -18.01 5.97
C ASP A 32 1.06 -17.87 6.84
N SER A 33 0.89 -17.48 8.11
CA SER A 33 1.98 -17.27 9.06
C SER A 33 2.65 -18.58 9.49
N ASP A 34 1.97 -19.73 9.35
CA ASP A 34 2.46 -21.03 9.75
C ASP A 34 3.26 -21.74 8.64
N LYS A 35 3.25 -21.20 7.43
CA LYS A 35 4.02 -21.69 6.30
C LYS A 35 5.48 -21.25 6.34
N VAL A 36 6.34 -22.07 5.80
CA VAL A 36 7.74 -21.72 5.55
C VAL A 36 7.86 -21.10 4.16
N TYR A 37 8.49 -19.93 4.11
CA TYR A 37 8.73 -19.20 2.88
C TYR A 37 10.21 -19.19 2.54
N ILE A 38 10.51 -19.25 1.24
CA ILE A 38 11.86 -19.20 0.71
C ILE A 38 12.10 -17.82 0.09
N TYR A 39 13.17 -17.15 0.53
CA TYR A 39 13.56 -15.85 0.05
C TYR A 39 14.84 -15.94 -0.79
N ARG A 40 14.85 -15.27 -1.93
CA ARG A 40 16.01 -15.25 -2.85
C ARG A 40 16.37 -13.82 -3.22
N ASN A 41 17.65 -13.49 -3.06
CA ASN A 41 18.17 -12.21 -3.51
C ASN A 41 18.06 -12.09 -5.04
N LEU A 42 17.41 -11.03 -5.52
CA LEU A 42 17.32 -10.70 -6.94
C LEU A 42 18.64 -10.19 -7.50
N ASN A 43 19.58 -9.78 -6.65
CA ASN A 43 20.81 -9.06 -7.01
C ASN A 43 20.52 -7.77 -7.80
N GLU A 44 19.36 -7.18 -7.55
CA GLU A 44 18.92 -5.92 -8.14
C GLU A 44 18.75 -4.85 -7.06
N GLN A 45 19.03 -3.62 -7.47
CA GLN A 45 18.75 -2.43 -6.68
C GLN A 45 17.86 -1.50 -7.51
N ARG A 46 16.90 -0.87 -6.85
CA ARG A 46 16.03 0.14 -7.48
C ARG A 46 15.92 1.37 -6.59
N GLU A 47 15.73 2.49 -7.21
CA GLU A 47 15.32 3.71 -6.52
C GLU A 47 13.80 3.80 -6.55
N ILE A 48 13.17 3.70 -5.37
CA ILE A 48 11.72 3.75 -5.20
C ILE A 48 11.44 4.84 -4.18
N ASN A 49 10.64 5.83 -4.54
CA ASN A 49 10.33 7.00 -3.71
C ASN A 49 11.58 7.77 -3.20
N GLY A 50 12.65 7.82 -4.02
CA GLY A 50 13.90 8.52 -3.67
C GLY A 50 14.82 7.72 -2.74
N GLU A 51 14.49 6.47 -2.45
CA GLU A 51 15.26 5.58 -1.59
C GLU A 51 15.81 4.40 -2.37
N ARG A 52 17.08 4.02 -2.08
CA ARG A 52 17.71 2.86 -2.70
C ARG A 52 17.29 1.59 -1.97
N LEU A 53 16.64 0.68 -2.71
CA LEU A 53 16.10 -0.56 -2.20
C LEU A 53 16.75 -1.77 -2.90
N TYR A 54 16.79 -2.89 -2.17
CA TYR A 54 17.34 -4.18 -2.58
C TYR A 54 16.21 -5.17 -2.80
N GLY A 55 16.21 -5.87 -3.93
CA GLY A 55 15.14 -6.79 -4.32
C GLY A 55 15.33 -8.21 -3.77
N VAL A 56 14.24 -8.78 -3.26
CA VAL A 56 14.14 -10.15 -2.77
C VAL A 56 12.86 -10.78 -3.30
N SER A 57 12.96 -11.96 -3.93
CA SER A 57 11.79 -12.75 -4.32
C SER A 57 11.36 -13.69 -3.20
N CYS A 58 10.06 -13.78 -2.96
CA CYS A 58 9.43 -14.67 -1.99
C CYS A 58 8.69 -15.80 -2.70
N TYR A 59 8.88 -17.03 -2.20
CA TYR A 59 8.28 -18.26 -2.71
C TYR A 59 7.64 -19.07 -1.58
N ASP A 60 6.56 -19.78 -1.87
CA ASP A 60 6.01 -20.81 -1.00
C ASP A 60 6.87 -22.10 -1.11
N GLU A 61 7.20 -22.76 0.02
CA GLU A 61 7.98 -24.00 0.07
C GLU A 61 7.12 -25.26 -0.21
N GLY A 62 5.91 -25.12 -0.75
CA GLY A 62 5.06 -26.26 -1.10
C GLY A 62 5.70 -27.25 -2.10
N ASP A 63 4.92 -28.22 -2.60
CA ASP A 63 5.37 -29.25 -3.55
C ASP A 63 5.95 -28.69 -4.86
N SER A 64 5.56 -27.48 -5.23
CA SER A 64 6.15 -26.63 -6.27
C SER A 64 6.58 -25.31 -5.62
N LEU A 65 7.78 -24.84 -5.97
CA LEU A 65 8.31 -23.56 -5.52
C LEU A 65 7.52 -22.43 -6.20
N ASP A 66 6.35 -22.10 -5.63
CA ASP A 66 5.44 -21.14 -6.24
C ASP A 66 5.85 -19.70 -5.87
N PHE A 67 6.10 -18.90 -6.90
CA PHE A 67 6.40 -17.48 -6.72
C PHE A 67 5.19 -16.73 -6.14
N ILE A 68 5.42 -15.94 -5.07
CA ILE A 68 4.37 -15.14 -4.42
C ILE A 68 4.51 -13.67 -4.80
N CYS A 69 5.68 -13.08 -4.51
CA CYS A 69 5.89 -11.64 -4.74
C CYS A 69 7.38 -11.28 -4.71
N ASN A 70 7.69 -10.07 -5.16
CA ASN A 70 8.97 -9.42 -4.89
C ASN A 70 8.79 -8.42 -3.74
N ILE A 71 9.78 -8.39 -2.85
CA ILE A 71 9.91 -7.45 -1.74
C ILE A 71 11.14 -6.59 -1.99
N TRP A 72 11.02 -5.31 -1.77
CA TRP A 72 12.09 -4.33 -1.90
C TRP A 72 12.36 -3.70 -0.53
N VAL A 73 13.56 -3.87 0.01
CA VAL A 73 13.92 -3.46 1.37
C VAL A 73 15.10 -2.48 1.34
N ASN A 74 15.09 -1.47 2.20
CA ASN A 74 16.21 -0.55 2.34
C ASN A 74 17.39 -1.17 3.12
N SER A 75 18.51 -0.47 3.16
CA SER A 75 19.79 -1.01 3.67
C SER A 75 19.79 -1.38 5.15
N ASP A 76 18.88 -0.84 5.95
CA ASP A 76 18.78 -1.11 7.40
C ASP A 76 17.55 -1.95 7.77
N GLY A 77 16.70 -2.32 6.79
CA GLY A 77 15.49 -3.11 7.03
C GLY A 77 14.33 -2.34 7.65
N SER A 78 14.45 -1.03 7.83
CA SER A 78 13.38 -0.21 8.45
C SER A 78 12.20 0.05 7.51
N ARG A 79 12.39 -0.11 6.20
CA ARG A 79 11.38 0.06 5.16
C ARG A 79 11.42 -1.07 4.15
N ALA A 80 10.26 -1.58 3.82
CA ALA A 80 10.09 -2.56 2.76
C ALA A 80 8.85 -2.27 1.92
N TYR A 81 8.89 -2.66 0.66
CA TYR A 81 7.78 -2.50 -0.29
C TYR A 81 7.49 -3.83 -0.97
N ARG A 82 6.22 -4.14 -1.15
CA ARG A 82 5.78 -5.26 -1.99
C ARG A 82 5.49 -4.77 -3.39
N GLN A 83 6.00 -5.51 -4.39
CA GLN A 83 5.80 -5.16 -5.79
C GLN A 83 4.53 -5.82 -6.35
N TYR A 84 3.69 -5.03 -7.05
CA TYR A 84 2.51 -5.45 -7.79
C TYR A 84 2.62 -4.96 -9.25
N GLY A 85 3.13 -5.80 -10.13
CA GLY A 85 3.44 -5.37 -11.49
C GLY A 85 4.51 -4.27 -11.50
N GLU A 86 4.13 -3.06 -11.91
CA GLU A 86 4.99 -1.88 -11.89
C GLU A 86 4.82 -1.03 -10.63
N ASP A 87 3.83 -1.34 -9.77
CA ASP A 87 3.54 -0.61 -8.55
C ASP A 87 4.28 -1.18 -7.33
N TYR A 88 4.52 -0.31 -6.34
CA TYR A 88 5.18 -0.66 -5.08
C TYR A 88 4.34 -0.17 -3.91
N ARG A 89 3.97 -1.08 -3.00
CA ARG A 89 3.21 -0.76 -1.80
C ARG A 89 4.10 -0.90 -0.56
N LEU A 90 4.10 0.14 0.27
CA LEU A 90 4.84 0.14 1.53
C LEU A 90 4.33 -0.97 2.45
N LEU A 91 5.23 -1.69 3.11
CA LEU A 91 4.93 -2.72 4.09
C LEU A 91 5.12 -2.20 5.53
N PRO A 92 4.40 -2.79 6.47
CA PRO A 92 3.38 -3.79 6.23
C PRO A 92 2.11 -3.16 5.67
N GLU A 93 1.52 -3.73 4.65
CA GLU A 93 0.25 -3.24 4.10
C GLU A 93 -0.82 -3.14 5.20
N SER A 94 -0.74 -4.03 6.19
CA SER A 94 -1.62 -4.06 7.33
C SER A 94 -1.30 -3.01 8.41
N GLN A 95 -0.06 -2.53 8.52
CA GLN A 95 0.35 -1.47 9.46
C GLN A 95 0.35 -0.08 8.82
N ALA A 96 0.27 0.01 7.49
CA ALA A 96 0.08 1.28 6.79
C ALA A 96 -1.09 2.07 7.42
N TYR A 97 -2.08 1.35 7.96
CA TYR A 97 -3.23 1.94 8.64
C TYR A 97 -3.09 2.12 10.16
N SER A 98 -2.11 1.50 10.83
CA SER A 98 -2.03 1.49 12.30
C SER A 98 -0.73 2.07 12.91
N GLY A 99 0.39 1.99 12.21
CA GLY A 99 1.73 2.40 12.68
C GLY A 99 2.22 3.75 12.18
N PHE A 100 1.40 4.43 11.40
CA PHE A 100 1.73 5.68 10.75
C PHE A 100 1.84 6.83 11.75
N ASP A 101 2.96 7.52 11.77
CA ASP A 101 3.13 8.79 12.52
C ASP A 101 3.08 9.97 11.54
N PRO A 102 1.92 10.63 11.42
CA PRO A 102 1.75 11.74 10.49
C PRO A 102 2.59 12.97 10.83
N GLU A 103 3.20 13.04 12.02
CA GLU A 103 4.05 14.16 12.42
C GLU A 103 5.46 14.04 11.83
N THR A 104 5.95 12.80 11.60
CA THR A 104 7.33 12.53 11.22
C THR A 104 7.51 12.14 9.76
N GLN A 105 6.44 11.74 9.06
CA GLN A 105 6.55 11.24 7.70
C GLN A 105 6.35 12.34 6.64
N LEU A 106 6.99 12.13 5.48
CA LEU A 106 6.88 13.05 4.35
C LEU A 106 5.49 12.97 3.69
N PRO A 107 4.97 14.09 3.14
CA PRO A 107 3.67 14.09 2.46
C PRO A 107 3.53 13.04 1.35
N ALA A 108 4.62 12.69 0.66
CA ALA A 108 4.59 11.68 -0.40
C ALA A 108 4.29 10.28 0.12
N ASP A 109 4.86 9.90 1.26
CA ASP A 109 4.62 8.60 1.89
C ASP A 109 3.17 8.50 2.38
N ILE A 110 2.69 9.58 3.00
CA ILE A 110 1.30 9.70 3.47
C ILE A 110 0.31 9.59 2.34
N PHE A 111 0.63 10.21 1.19
CA PHE A 111 -0.24 10.18 0.03
C PHE A 111 -0.47 8.75 -0.49
N ALA A 112 0.58 7.93 -0.56
CA ALA A 112 0.47 6.55 -1.01
C ALA A 112 -0.48 5.74 -0.13
N GLU A 113 -0.37 5.91 1.20
CA GLU A 113 -1.23 5.24 2.17
C GLU A 113 -2.67 5.77 2.15
N ALA A 114 -2.85 7.08 2.09
CA ALA A 114 -4.17 7.70 1.95
C ALA A 114 -4.87 7.23 0.67
N ASN A 115 -4.13 7.12 -0.45
CA ASN A 115 -4.67 6.63 -1.71
C ASN A 115 -5.05 5.15 -1.63
N ALA A 116 -4.27 4.30 -0.97
CA ALA A 116 -4.62 2.90 -0.73
C ALA A 116 -5.89 2.78 0.14
N LEU A 117 -6.01 3.61 1.17
CA LEU A 117 -7.21 3.63 2.02
C LEU A 117 -8.44 4.17 1.27
N TYR A 118 -8.25 5.17 0.40
CA TYR A 118 -9.30 5.62 -0.51
C TYR A 118 -9.80 4.47 -1.40
N ALA A 119 -8.89 3.72 -2.02
CA ALA A 119 -9.22 2.55 -2.85
C ALA A 119 -9.96 1.46 -2.04
N ALA A 120 -9.59 1.25 -0.78
CA ALA A 120 -10.25 0.31 0.13
C ALA A 120 -11.75 0.61 0.31
N VAL A 121 -12.13 1.90 0.45
CA VAL A 121 -13.55 2.30 0.56
C VAL A 121 -14.33 1.93 -0.71
N TYR A 122 -13.69 1.89 -1.86
CA TYR A 122 -14.31 1.56 -3.14
C TYR A 122 -14.21 0.08 -3.53
N GLY A 123 -13.72 -0.78 -2.63
CA GLY A 123 -13.76 -2.23 -2.79
C GLY A 123 -12.41 -2.92 -2.97
N GLU A 124 -11.30 -2.20 -2.89
CA GLU A 124 -9.95 -2.79 -2.92
C GLU A 124 -9.52 -3.30 -1.53
N LEU A 125 -10.34 -4.17 -0.94
CA LEU A 125 -10.09 -4.81 0.35
C LEU A 125 -9.81 -6.29 0.16
N PRO A 126 -8.88 -6.88 0.91
CA PRO A 126 -8.67 -8.32 0.89
C PRO A 126 -9.89 -9.04 1.46
N TYR A 127 -10.28 -10.16 0.86
CA TYR A 127 -11.43 -10.93 1.30
C TYR A 127 -11.19 -12.43 1.18
N ASP A 128 -11.99 -13.21 1.91
CA ASP A 128 -11.95 -14.68 1.90
C ASP A 128 -13.15 -15.25 1.16
N GLN A 129 -12.91 -15.85 -0.01
CA GLN A 129 -13.95 -16.53 -0.79
C GLN A 129 -14.45 -17.82 -0.11
N GLY A 130 -13.66 -18.42 0.80
CA GLY A 130 -14.04 -19.62 1.55
C GLY A 130 -15.01 -19.35 2.71
N SER A 131 -15.15 -18.11 3.16
CA SER A 131 -16.00 -17.74 4.31
C SER A 131 -17.51 -17.74 4.02
N GLY A 132 -17.91 -18.05 2.80
CA GLY A 132 -19.29 -17.96 2.34
C GLY A 132 -19.63 -16.57 1.82
N ALA A 133 -20.47 -16.52 0.79
CA ALA A 133 -20.87 -15.28 0.16
C ALA A 133 -22.22 -14.78 0.69
N LEU A 134 -22.39 -13.47 0.78
CA LEU A 134 -23.67 -12.79 0.91
C LEU A 134 -24.17 -12.44 -0.50
N PRO A 135 -25.18 -13.15 -1.04
CA PRO A 135 -25.68 -12.88 -2.38
C PRO A 135 -26.48 -11.58 -2.42
N SER A 136 -26.33 -10.82 -3.50
CA SER A 136 -27.14 -9.63 -3.80
C SER A 136 -27.45 -9.55 -5.29
N GLU A 137 -28.29 -8.57 -5.67
CA GLU A 137 -28.58 -8.29 -7.08
C GLU A 137 -27.33 -7.81 -7.86
N ARG A 138 -26.32 -7.28 -7.17
CA ARG A 138 -25.07 -6.79 -7.76
C ARG A 138 -23.98 -7.84 -7.86
N GLY A 139 -24.15 -8.97 -7.19
CA GLY A 139 -23.16 -10.05 -7.10
C GLY A 139 -22.97 -10.54 -5.66
N ASN A 140 -21.92 -11.26 -5.43
CA ASN A 140 -21.61 -11.82 -4.13
C ASN A 140 -20.69 -10.89 -3.33
N TYR A 141 -21.01 -10.70 -2.05
CA TYR A 141 -20.12 -10.04 -1.13
C TYR A 141 -19.41 -11.07 -0.26
N TYR A 142 -18.09 -10.90 -0.09
CA TYR A 142 -17.26 -11.78 0.72
C TYR A 142 -16.71 -11.04 1.94
N ARG A 143 -16.53 -11.77 3.02
CA ARG A 143 -16.00 -11.24 4.27
C ARG A 143 -14.62 -10.63 4.06
N VAL A 144 -14.45 -9.38 4.46
CA VAL A 144 -13.15 -8.70 4.46
C VAL A 144 -12.24 -9.34 5.51
N THR A 145 -10.99 -9.55 5.14
CA THR A 145 -9.93 -10.07 6.01
C THR A 145 -8.90 -8.99 6.32
N GLY A 146 -8.06 -9.24 7.33
CA GLY A 146 -6.99 -8.30 7.71
C GLY A 146 -7.48 -7.20 8.67
N GLN A 147 -6.74 -6.10 8.71
CA GLN A 147 -6.92 -5.09 9.76
C GLN A 147 -8.12 -4.17 9.57
N LEU A 148 -8.64 -4.05 8.36
CA LEU A 148 -9.83 -3.24 8.06
C LEU A 148 -11.10 -4.09 7.96
N ASP A 149 -11.19 -5.18 8.70
CA ASP A 149 -12.27 -6.16 8.67
C ASP A 149 -13.58 -5.68 9.28
N THR A 150 -13.58 -4.50 9.91
CA THR A 150 -14.78 -3.87 10.49
C THR A 150 -14.92 -2.40 10.10
N LYS A 151 -16.17 -1.92 10.05
CA LYS A 151 -16.46 -0.51 9.75
C LYS A 151 -15.79 0.45 10.75
N GLY A 152 -15.73 0.05 12.03
CA GLY A 152 -15.05 0.86 13.05
C GLY A 152 -13.56 1.02 12.79
N LYS A 153 -12.87 -0.05 12.37
CA LYS A 153 -11.44 0.01 12.03
C LYS A 153 -11.20 0.82 10.75
N LEU A 154 -12.04 0.65 9.73
CA LEU A 154 -11.96 1.43 8.50
C LEU A 154 -12.15 2.94 8.80
N ASN A 155 -13.17 3.32 9.54
CA ASN A 155 -13.41 4.71 9.90
C ASN A 155 -12.27 5.31 10.72
N ALA A 156 -11.75 4.58 11.71
CA ALA A 156 -10.60 5.03 12.50
C ALA A 156 -9.35 5.24 11.62
N ALA A 157 -9.16 4.42 10.60
CA ALA A 157 -8.09 4.64 9.62
C ALA A 157 -8.35 5.89 8.77
N LEU A 158 -9.58 6.08 8.26
CA LEU A 158 -9.96 7.26 7.48
C LEU A 158 -9.72 8.57 8.24
N GLU A 159 -10.12 8.65 9.51
CA GLU A 159 -9.91 9.82 10.37
C GLU A 159 -8.44 10.22 10.54
N ARG A 160 -7.51 9.26 10.36
CA ARG A 160 -6.08 9.55 10.44
C ARG A 160 -5.53 10.24 9.20
N PHE A 161 -6.12 10.01 8.04
CA PHE A 161 -5.60 10.47 6.75
C PHE A 161 -6.42 11.57 6.12
N PHE A 162 -7.71 11.64 6.43
CA PHE A 162 -8.65 12.55 5.78
C PHE A 162 -9.30 13.51 6.78
N THR A 163 -9.81 14.62 6.24
CA THR A 163 -10.52 15.64 7.05
C THR A 163 -11.58 16.34 6.21
N GLY A 164 -12.56 16.99 6.86
CA GLY A 164 -13.62 17.74 6.21
C GLY A 164 -14.50 16.90 5.29
N ASP A 165 -14.98 17.48 4.21
CA ASP A 165 -15.97 16.89 3.31
C ASP A 165 -15.52 15.55 2.71
N ILE A 166 -14.21 15.37 2.50
CA ILE A 166 -13.69 14.10 1.97
C ILE A 166 -13.80 12.98 3.01
N LEU A 167 -13.51 13.27 4.28
CA LEU A 167 -13.68 12.30 5.37
C LEU A 167 -15.15 11.90 5.50
N ASP A 168 -16.07 12.86 5.46
CA ASP A 168 -17.50 12.60 5.55
C ASP A 168 -17.95 11.70 4.40
N THR A 169 -17.57 12.02 3.17
CA THR A 169 -17.89 11.22 1.98
C THR A 169 -17.35 9.78 2.07
N LEU A 170 -16.09 9.62 2.49
CA LEU A 170 -15.48 8.30 2.60
C LEU A 170 -16.08 7.47 3.75
N SER A 171 -16.50 8.12 4.85
CA SER A 171 -17.12 7.47 6.00
C SER A 171 -18.55 6.97 5.70
N GLU A 172 -19.26 7.60 4.76
CA GLU A 172 -20.52 7.09 4.23
C GLU A 172 -20.31 5.73 3.55
N GLY A 173 -19.13 5.54 2.92
CA GLY A 173 -18.75 4.31 2.25
C GLY A 173 -19.17 4.26 0.79
N SER A 174 -19.12 3.08 0.21
CA SER A 174 -19.56 2.82 -1.16
C SER A 174 -20.44 1.56 -1.21
N ASP A 175 -21.21 1.43 -2.29
CA ASP A 175 -22.01 0.21 -2.52
C ASP A 175 -21.14 -1.06 -2.74
N ASN A 176 -19.84 -0.91 -2.90
CA ASN A 176 -18.93 -2.05 -3.06
C ASN A 176 -18.45 -2.62 -1.72
N VAL A 177 -18.64 -1.87 -0.62
CA VAL A 177 -18.26 -2.27 0.73
C VAL A 177 -19.44 -2.06 1.66
N ILE A 178 -19.97 -3.15 2.19
CA ILE A 178 -21.11 -3.12 3.12
C ILE A 178 -20.69 -3.62 4.51
N ALA A 179 -21.44 -3.25 5.53
CA ALA A 179 -21.27 -3.76 6.88
C ALA A 179 -22.52 -4.52 7.31
N ASP A 180 -22.34 -5.61 8.06
CA ASP A 180 -23.45 -6.27 8.76
C ASP A 180 -23.85 -5.52 10.06
N GLU A 181 -24.82 -6.07 10.79
CA GLU A 181 -25.33 -5.48 12.04
C GLU A 181 -24.26 -5.42 13.16
N GLU A 182 -23.23 -6.29 13.09
CA GLU A 182 -22.12 -6.33 14.04
C GLU A 182 -20.96 -5.43 13.60
N GLY A 183 -21.05 -4.84 12.42
CA GLY A 183 -20.06 -3.93 11.84
C GLY A 183 -18.93 -4.64 11.10
N ALA A 184 -19.04 -5.94 10.84
CA ALA A 184 -18.10 -6.64 10.00
C ALA A 184 -18.24 -6.21 8.54
N LEU A 185 -17.12 -6.03 7.84
CA LEU A 185 -17.12 -5.59 6.45
C LEU A 185 -17.16 -6.76 5.47
N TYR A 186 -17.87 -6.52 4.38
CA TYR A 186 -17.94 -7.38 3.21
C TYR A 186 -17.72 -6.56 1.96
N VAL A 187 -16.96 -7.11 1.02
CA VAL A 187 -16.63 -6.47 -0.26
C VAL A 187 -17.25 -7.25 -1.42
N LEU A 188 -17.78 -6.52 -2.39
CA LEU A 188 -18.36 -7.08 -3.60
C LEU A 188 -17.25 -7.78 -4.40
N GLU A 189 -17.48 -9.06 -4.74
CA GLU A 189 -16.58 -9.82 -5.60
C GLU A 189 -16.36 -9.08 -6.92
N HIS A 190 -15.10 -8.88 -7.27
CA HIS A 190 -14.74 -8.17 -8.49
C HIS A 190 -15.59 -6.91 -8.69
N SER A 191 -15.71 -6.10 -7.65
CA SER A 191 -16.10 -4.72 -7.82
C SER A 191 -15.06 -4.06 -8.72
N GLY A 192 -14.81 -4.78 -9.81
CA GLY A 192 -13.80 -4.50 -10.79
C GLY A 192 -13.82 -3.03 -11.03
N GLY A 193 -12.70 -2.39 -10.77
CA GLY A 193 -12.49 -1.04 -11.15
C GLY A 193 -12.95 -0.87 -12.60
N ASN A 194 -13.29 0.30 -13.00
CA ASN A 194 -13.63 0.59 -14.38
C ASN A 194 -12.59 -0.10 -15.28
N ILE A 195 -12.99 -1.12 -16.04
CA ILE A 195 -12.11 -1.89 -16.93
C ILE A 195 -11.35 -0.99 -17.92
N SER A 196 -11.84 0.23 -18.11
CA SER A 196 -11.20 1.28 -18.89
C SER A 196 -10.10 2.02 -18.14
N TYR A 197 -10.01 1.89 -16.80
CA TYR A 197 -9.02 2.60 -16.00
C TYR A 197 -7.67 1.88 -16.03
N LEU A 198 -6.65 2.57 -16.54
CA LEU A 198 -5.29 2.05 -16.69
C LEU A 198 -4.35 2.43 -15.53
N GLY A 199 -4.83 3.25 -14.60
CA GLY A 199 -4.05 3.71 -13.46
C GLY A 199 -3.93 5.23 -13.37
N THR A 200 -3.37 5.70 -12.25
CA THR A 200 -3.03 7.11 -12.03
C THR A 200 -1.59 7.22 -11.54
N GLU A 201 -0.81 8.05 -12.23
CA GLU A 201 0.52 8.45 -11.79
C GLU A 201 0.42 9.78 -11.06
N TYR A 202 1.00 9.87 -9.85
CA TYR A 202 1.01 11.10 -9.05
C TYR A 202 2.41 11.64 -8.87
N THR A 203 2.51 12.97 -8.86
CA THR A 203 3.76 13.68 -8.57
C THR A 203 3.50 14.79 -7.55
N LEU A 204 4.34 14.89 -6.53
CA LEU A 204 4.36 16.03 -5.62
C LEU A 204 4.87 17.26 -6.39
N THR A 205 3.99 18.25 -6.59
CA THR A 205 4.27 19.42 -7.41
C THR A 205 4.55 20.68 -6.59
N SER A 206 4.13 20.70 -5.33
CA SER A 206 4.41 21.80 -4.41
C SER A 206 4.44 21.30 -2.98
N LEU A 207 5.40 21.80 -2.20
CA LEU A 207 5.53 21.53 -0.76
C LEU A 207 5.90 22.82 -0.05
N THR A 208 5.12 23.13 0.99
CA THR A 208 5.39 24.20 1.97
C THR A 208 5.36 23.60 3.37
N ASP A 209 5.60 24.40 4.40
CA ASP A 209 5.59 23.93 5.79
C ASP A 209 4.21 23.41 6.23
N ASP A 210 3.13 23.88 5.59
CA ASP A 210 1.73 23.65 5.98
C ASP A 210 0.86 23.01 4.88
N ALA A 211 1.38 22.88 3.65
CA ALA A 211 0.61 22.31 2.54
C ALA A 211 1.50 21.55 1.56
N ALA A 212 0.94 20.47 1.01
CA ALA A 212 1.51 19.72 -0.10
C ALA A 212 0.47 19.57 -1.22
N VAL A 213 0.89 19.70 -2.48
CA VAL A 213 0.04 19.53 -3.66
C VAL A 213 0.58 18.42 -4.53
N PHE A 214 -0.27 17.46 -4.83
CA PHE A 214 0.01 16.35 -5.73
C PHE A 214 -0.82 16.53 -7.00
N THR A 215 -0.19 16.36 -8.15
CA THR A 215 -0.87 16.32 -9.44
C THR A 215 -0.76 14.92 -10.00
N GLY A 216 -1.89 14.34 -10.36
CA GLY A 216 -1.99 13.03 -10.98
C GLY A 216 -2.49 13.12 -12.40
N THR A 217 -2.16 12.09 -13.20
CA THR A 217 -2.74 11.85 -14.50
C THR A 217 -3.35 10.46 -14.52
N SER A 218 -4.68 10.40 -14.52
CA SER A 218 -5.43 9.15 -14.69
C SER A 218 -5.59 8.85 -16.16
N ARG A 219 -5.36 7.60 -16.55
CA ARG A 219 -5.48 7.11 -17.92
C ARG A 219 -6.66 6.15 -18.02
N PHE A 220 -7.43 6.30 -19.08
CA PHE A 220 -8.59 5.48 -19.40
C PHE A 220 -8.53 5.03 -20.87
N GLU A 221 -8.80 3.76 -21.14
CA GLU A 221 -8.96 3.21 -22.48
C GLU A 221 -10.42 2.80 -22.69
N TYR A 222 -11.19 3.60 -23.42
CA TYR A 222 -12.62 3.32 -23.70
C TYR A 222 -12.81 2.49 -24.98
N GLU A 223 -11.93 2.63 -25.94
CA GLU A 223 -11.90 1.87 -27.18
C GLU A 223 -10.45 1.41 -27.42
N ALA A 224 -10.24 0.25 -28.02
CA ALA A 224 -8.92 -0.32 -28.24
C ALA A 224 -7.96 0.70 -28.88
N GLY A 225 -6.94 1.09 -28.14
CA GLY A 225 -5.91 2.04 -28.55
C GLY A 225 -6.27 3.54 -28.39
N SER A 226 -7.46 3.87 -27.85
CA SER A 226 -7.85 5.25 -27.56
C SER A 226 -7.70 5.57 -26.08
N ILE A 227 -6.58 6.18 -25.70
CA ILE A 227 -6.28 6.57 -24.33
C ILE A 227 -6.74 8.00 -24.08
N THR A 228 -7.56 8.17 -23.05
CA THR A 228 -7.98 9.49 -22.54
C THR A 228 -7.26 9.75 -21.22
N GLU A 229 -6.69 10.94 -21.06
CA GLU A 229 -6.04 11.36 -19.83
C GLU A 229 -6.88 12.40 -19.09
N LYS A 230 -7.02 12.22 -17.77
CA LYS A 230 -7.67 13.17 -16.86
C LYS A 230 -6.67 13.61 -15.81
N LYS A 231 -6.42 14.91 -15.70
CA LYS A 231 -5.62 15.49 -14.65
C LYS A 231 -6.42 15.59 -13.35
N ILE A 232 -5.78 15.24 -12.25
CA ILE A 232 -6.34 15.29 -10.91
C ILE A 232 -5.35 16.07 -10.03
N THR A 233 -5.86 16.85 -9.09
CA THR A 233 -5.05 17.53 -8.09
C THR A 233 -5.57 17.17 -6.72
N CYS A 234 -4.67 16.71 -5.84
CA CYS A 234 -4.94 16.46 -4.44
C CYS A 234 -4.11 17.40 -3.59
N ARG A 235 -4.66 17.85 -2.48
CA ARG A 235 -3.97 18.73 -1.54
C ARG A 235 -3.99 18.10 -0.15
N ALA A 236 -2.81 18.03 0.48
CA ALA A 236 -2.71 17.76 1.90
C ALA A 236 -2.42 19.04 2.66
N VAL A 237 -2.93 19.14 3.88
CA VAL A 237 -2.65 20.21 4.82
C VAL A 237 -2.03 19.63 6.09
N LYS A 238 -1.08 20.36 6.68
CA LYS A 238 -0.47 19.98 7.94
C LYS A 238 -1.33 20.50 9.08
N THR A 239 -1.80 19.58 9.92
CA THR A 239 -2.56 19.86 11.14
C THR A 239 -1.69 19.69 12.38
N SER A 240 -2.21 19.94 13.56
CA SER A 240 -1.53 19.65 14.84
C SER A 240 -1.26 18.17 15.08
N THR A 241 -1.96 17.29 14.34
CA THR A 241 -1.82 15.83 14.43
C THR A 241 -1.22 15.24 13.14
N GLY A 242 -0.58 16.07 12.31
CA GLY A 242 0.10 15.67 11.08
C GLY A 242 -0.64 16.04 9.80
N TRP A 243 -0.19 15.48 8.70
CA TRP A 243 -0.76 15.73 7.38
C TRP A 243 -2.15 15.09 7.20
N ARG A 244 -3.07 15.80 6.51
CA ARG A 244 -4.42 15.32 6.17
C ARG A 244 -4.79 15.74 4.74
N PHE A 245 -5.56 14.88 4.07
CA PHE A 245 -6.16 15.11 2.75
C PHE A 245 -7.60 15.54 2.86
#